data_3d5d33551e1f6d877383fc4d2e6f7a9e
#
_entry.id   3d5d33551e1f6d877383fc4d2e6f7a9e
#
_cell.length_a   1.000
_cell.length_b   1.000
_cell.length_c   1.000
_cell.angle_alpha   90.00
_cell.angle_beta   90.00
_cell.angle_gamma   90.00
#
_symmetry.space_group_name_H-M   'P 1'
#
loop_
_entity.id
_entity.type
_entity.pdbx_description
1 polymer ?
#
loop_
_entity_poly.entity_id
_entity_poly.type
_entity_poly.pdbx_seq_one_letter_code
_entity_poly.pdbx_strand_id
1 'polypeptide(L)'
;MKKKLALLLACTMALGLTACGGSKPAAAPETTAAATEAAAESSEESKADEKTEAAGGDMDALIEAAKAEGELTVYGSCEEEYLSAACQNFEKLYGIKTKYQRLSTSEVYTKVSEEAGKPSADVWFGGTMDPYNEAVAAGLLEPYDAINAVNLIGDEYKDPTNCWYGIYKGILGFMVNTEELERLGLEAPKTWDDLTKEEYKGLIMMSNPNTAGTAKLIINTMIQMKGHDEAMEYFKALDKNIAQYTKSGSGPSKMVGPGECVIAIGFLHDGIYQILQGYDNIQLIVPEDGTSFEVGATAILKGASHPN
;
A
#
# COMPACT_ATOMS: atom_id res chain seq x y z
N MET A 1 -24.02 46.26 13.04
CA MET A 1 -25.30 46.37 12.28
C MET A 1 -25.51 45.07 11.54
N LYS A 2 -26.49 44.24 12.00
CA LYS A 2 -27.62 43.67 11.30
C LYS A 2 -27.23 42.82 10.02
N LYS A 3 -27.61 41.57 9.79
CA LYS A 3 -28.79 40.76 10.25
C LYS A 3 -28.57 39.29 9.88
N LYS A 4 -29.10 38.44 10.71
CA LYS A 4 -29.47 37.02 10.61
C LYS A 4 -30.19 36.65 9.30
N LEU A 5 -30.00 35.38 8.84
CA LEU A 5 -31.13 34.59 8.36
C LEU A 5 -30.86 33.09 8.56
N ALA A 6 -31.67 32.50 9.40
CA ALA A 6 -31.82 31.06 9.60
C ALA A 6 -32.92 30.57 8.63
N LEU A 7 -32.79 29.35 8.09
CA LEU A 7 -33.93 28.64 7.53
C LEU A 7 -33.86 27.15 7.94
N LEU A 8 -34.75 26.79 8.85
CA LEU A 8 -35.17 25.43 9.16
C LEU A 8 -36.01 24.88 8.00
N LEU A 9 -35.83 23.61 7.67
CA LEU A 9 -36.92 22.81 7.13
C LEU A 9 -36.84 21.38 7.66
N ALA A 10 -37.81 21.05 8.50
CA ALA A 10 -38.16 19.71 9.00
C ALA A 10 -39.31 19.16 8.12
N CYS A 11 -39.29 17.86 7.83
CA CYS A 11 -40.46 17.03 7.50
C CYS A 11 -40.06 15.57 7.59
N THR A 12 -40.41 14.91 8.64
CA THR A 12 -41.53 14.01 8.99
C THR A 12 -41.55 12.62 8.35
N MET A 13 -41.41 11.71 9.21
CA MET A 13 -41.76 10.27 9.33
C MET A 13 -42.83 9.72 8.38
N ALA A 14 -42.66 8.43 8.01
CA ALA A 14 -43.77 7.48 7.97
C ALA A 14 -43.26 6.07 8.29
N LEU A 15 -43.83 5.51 9.33
CA LEU A 15 -43.74 4.12 9.81
C LEU A 15 -44.48 3.17 8.85
N GLY A 16 -43.99 1.95 8.73
CA GLY A 16 -44.72 0.82 8.18
C GLY A 16 -44.20 -0.50 8.75
N LEU A 17 -44.81 -0.93 9.86
CA LEU A 17 -44.69 -2.27 10.43
C LEU A 17 -45.57 -3.23 9.65
N THR A 18 -45.09 -4.42 9.33
CA THR A 18 -45.87 -5.66 9.40
C THR A 18 -44.99 -6.87 9.62
N ALA A 19 -45.48 -7.71 10.46
CA ALA A 19 -44.90 -8.81 11.20
C ALA A 19 -45.12 -10.18 10.52
N CYS A 20 -44.43 -11.16 11.12
CA CYS A 20 -44.78 -12.58 11.28
C CYS A 20 -44.31 -13.62 10.28
N GLY A 21 -43.64 -14.62 10.85
CA GLY A 21 -43.72 -15.99 10.38
C GLY A 21 -42.41 -16.75 10.50
N GLY A 22 -42.22 -17.40 11.60
CA GLY A 22 -41.23 -18.29 12.09
C GLY A 22 -41.22 -19.66 11.43
N SER A 23 -40.11 -20.35 11.53
CA SER A 23 -39.98 -21.76 11.91
C SER A 23 -38.53 -22.20 11.89
N LYS A 24 -38.14 -22.93 12.90
CA LYS A 24 -36.87 -23.53 13.28
C LYS A 24 -36.75 -24.98 12.71
N PRO A 25 -35.73 -25.80 13.03
CA PRO A 25 -34.62 -26.19 12.15
C PRO A 25 -34.61 -27.70 11.84
N ALA A 26 -33.73 -28.17 10.97
CA ALA A 26 -33.41 -29.60 10.93
C ALA A 26 -31.92 -29.84 10.54
N ALA A 27 -31.38 -30.74 11.29
CA ALA A 27 -30.10 -31.34 11.52
C ALA A 27 -29.29 -31.80 10.29
N ALA A 28 -28.00 -31.89 10.54
CA ALA A 28 -26.96 -32.57 9.74
C ALA A 28 -27.15 -34.10 9.73
N PRO A 29 -26.45 -34.82 8.82
CA PRO A 29 -25.61 -35.91 9.27
C PRO A 29 -24.18 -35.89 8.75
N GLU A 30 -23.29 -36.29 9.66
CA GLU A 30 -21.93 -36.80 9.39
C GLU A 30 -21.96 -38.09 8.57
N THR A 31 -20.93 -38.35 7.75
CA THR A 31 -20.27 -39.65 7.65
C THR A 31 -18.97 -39.60 6.83
N THR A 32 -17.86 -39.80 7.54
CA THR A 32 -16.74 -40.75 7.34
C THR A 32 -16.01 -40.91 6.00
N ALA A 33 -14.70 -40.85 6.18
CA ALA A 33 -13.53 -41.12 5.38
C ALA A 33 -13.52 -42.39 4.52
N ALA A 34 -12.74 -42.36 3.44
CA ALA A 34 -11.73 -43.38 3.12
C ALA A 34 -10.78 -42.89 2.00
N ALA A 35 -9.52 -43.13 2.24
CA ALA A 35 -8.40 -42.91 1.34
C ALA A 35 -8.39 -43.94 0.20
N THR A 36 -7.86 -43.59 -0.98
CA THR A 36 -7.08 -44.52 -1.82
C THR A 36 -6.19 -43.71 -2.79
N GLU A 37 -4.90 -43.96 -2.71
CA GLU A 37 -3.86 -43.60 -3.68
C GLU A 37 -4.09 -44.28 -5.03
N ALA A 38 -3.77 -43.60 -6.12
CA ALA A 38 -3.05 -44.20 -7.26
C ALA A 38 -2.60 -43.11 -8.25
N ALA A 39 -1.35 -43.22 -8.62
CA ALA A 39 -0.60 -42.41 -9.57
C ALA A 39 -1.15 -42.51 -11.01
N ALA A 40 -1.00 -41.41 -11.76
CA ALA A 40 -0.74 -41.40 -13.19
C ALA A 40 -0.03 -40.12 -13.62
N GLU A 41 1.28 -40.21 -13.81
CA GLU A 41 2.03 -39.31 -14.67
C GLU A 41 1.53 -39.41 -16.11
N SER A 42 1.25 -38.27 -16.77
CA SER A 42 1.62 -38.10 -18.19
C SER A 42 1.28 -36.70 -18.70
N SER A 43 2.30 -36.03 -19.22
CA SER A 43 2.28 -35.06 -20.35
C SER A 43 1.42 -33.79 -20.26
N GLU A 44 2.01 -32.71 -19.73
CA GLU A 44 1.66 -31.32 -20.05
C GLU A 44 2.91 -30.50 -20.39
N GLU A 45 3.67 -30.89 -21.39
CA GLU A 45 4.90 -30.22 -21.81
C GLU A 45 4.78 -29.53 -23.19
N SER A 46 3.58 -29.33 -23.71
CA SER A 46 3.44 -28.79 -25.09
C SER A 46 2.52 -27.57 -25.26
N LYS A 47 2.10 -26.89 -24.15
CA LYS A 47 1.27 -25.68 -24.25
C LYS A 47 1.95 -24.42 -23.74
N ALA A 48 3.10 -24.51 -23.10
CA ALA A 48 3.83 -23.36 -22.58
C ALA A 48 4.62 -22.61 -23.68
N ASP A 49 5.13 -23.34 -24.68
CA ASP A 49 5.98 -22.74 -25.72
C ASP A 49 5.19 -21.90 -26.75
N GLU A 50 3.95 -22.28 -27.06
CA GLU A 50 3.13 -21.54 -28.04
C GLU A 50 2.57 -20.22 -27.49
N LYS A 51 2.42 -20.13 -26.16
CA LYS A 51 1.98 -18.90 -25.48
C LYS A 51 3.11 -17.89 -25.26
N THR A 52 4.35 -18.37 -25.19
CA THR A 52 5.55 -17.55 -24.99
C THR A 52 5.97 -16.84 -26.29
N GLU A 53 5.78 -17.48 -27.46
CA GLU A 53 6.09 -16.86 -28.76
C GLU A 53 5.07 -15.76 -29.14
N ALA A 54 3.78 -15.93 -28.82
CA ALA A 54 2.77 -14.89 -29.05
C ALA A 54 2.96 -13.66 -28.13
N ALA A 55 3.38 -13.90 -26.87
CA ALA A 55 3.68 -12.82 -25.93
C ALA A 55 4.95 -12.02 -26.31
N GLY A 56 5.94 -12.68 -26.93
CA GLY A 56 7.17 -12.01 -27.37
C GLY A 56 6.94 -11.03 -28.54
N GLY A 57 6.09 -11.39 -29.49
CA GLY A 57 5.76 -10.53 -30.62
C GLY A 57 4.99 -9.26 -30.24
N ASP A 58 4.05 -9.38 -29.29
CA ASP A 58 3.29 -8.25 -28.75
C ASP A 58 4.18 -7.32 -27.91
N MET A 59 5.12 -7.87 -27.14
CA MET A 59 6.04 -7.08 -26.32
C MET A 59 7.01 -6.27 -27.17
N ASP A 60 7.55 -6.83 -28.24
CA ASP A 60 8.46 -6.12 -29.15
C ASP A 60 7.75 -4.95 -29.84
N ALA A 61 6.52 -5.15 -30.27
CA ALA A 61 5.69 -4.10 -30.87
C ALA A 61 5.41 -2.97 -29.87
N LEU A 62 5.08 -3.31 -28.62
CA LEU A 62 4.86 -2.36 -27.53
C LEU A 62 6.13 -1.55 -27.23
N ILE A 63 7.28 -2.21 -27.14
CA ILE A 63 8.58 -1.54 -26.92
C ILE A 63 8.89 -0.53 -28.02
N GLU A 64 8.67 -0.89 -29.28
CA GLU A 64 8.90 0.04 -30.39
C GLU A 64 7.91 1.21 -30.41
N ALA A 65 6.65 0.99 -30.04
CA ALA A 65 5.67 2.07 -29.87
C ALA A 65 6.07 3.02 -28.75
N ALA A 66 6.46 2.50 -27.58
CA ALA A 66 6.94 3.28 -26.44
C ALA A 66 8.21 4.10 -26.78
N LYS A 67 9.16 3.50 -27.51
CA LYS A 67 10.34 4.23 -27.99
C LYS A 67 10.00 5.36 -28.95
N ALA A 68 8.96 5.21 -29.77
CA ALA A 68 8.50 6.27 -30.67
C ALA A 68 7.89 7.46 -29.92
N GLU A 69 7.32 7.24 -28.73
CA GLU A 69 6.85 8.30 -27.81
C GLU A 69 8.02 9.07 -27.17
N GLY A 70 9.11 8.39 -26.88
CA GLY A 70 10.42 8.97 -26.57
C GLY A 70 10.64 9.41 -25.14
N GLU A 71 9.59 9.60 -24.32
CA GLU A 71 9.71 9.96 -22.92
C GLU A 71 8.60 9.35 -22.05
N LEU A 72 8.88 9.24 -20.76
CA LEU A 72 7.95 8.77 -19.73
C LEU A 72 8.02 9.70 -18.52
N THR A 73 6.87 10.13 -18.00
CA THR A 73 6.77 10.90 -16.75
C THR A 73 6.04 10.10 -15.68
N VAL A 74 6.63 10.02 -14.48
CA VAL A 74 6.14 9.18 -13.38
C VAL A 74 5.84 10.01 -12.14
N TYR A 75 4.63 9.88 -11.58
CA TYR A 75 4.33 10.27 -10.21
C TYR A 75 4.59 9.08 -9.31
N GLY A 76 5.56 9.19 -8.39
CA GLY A 76 5.95 8.11 -7.51
C GLY A 76 5.56 8.37 -6.07
N SER A 77 5.06 7.35 -5.36
CA SER A 77 4.72 7.45 -3.95
C SER A 77 5.38 6.37 -3.07
N CYS A 78 6.39 5.70 -3.59
CA CYS A 78 7.30 4.86 -2.80
C CYS A 78 8.53 5.65 -2.33
N GLU A 79 9.48 4.97 -1.71
CA GLU A 79 10.77 5.57 -1.35
C GLU A 79 11.49 6.08 -2.61
N GLU A 80 12.15 7.24 -2.51
CA GLU A 80 12.74 7.92 -3.67
C GLU A 80 13.82 7.09 -4.34
N GLU A 81 14.59 6.36 -3.56
CA GLU A 81 15.66 5.49 -4.05
C GLU A 81 15.12 4.33 -4.91
N TYR A 82 13.96 3.75 -4.52
CA TYR A 82 13.29 2.71 -5.32
C TYR A 82 12.72 3.29 -6.61
N LEU A 83 12.08 4.45 -6.52
CA LEU A 83 11.53 5.15 -7.67
C LEU A 83 12.63 5.52 -8.66
N SER A 84 13.71 6.12 -8.16
CA SER A 84 14.87 6.49 -8.95
C SER A 84 15.52 5.28 -9.65
N ALA A 85 15.71 4.19 -8.90
CA ALA A 85 16.27 2.96 -9.46
C ALA A 85 15.37 2.34 -10.54
N ALA A 86 14.05 2.32 -10.33
CA ALA A 86 13.08 1.83 -11.32
C ALA A 86 13.14 2.67 -12.60
N CYS A 87 13.08 3.99 -12.48
CA CYS A 87 13.13 4.92 -13.61
C CYS A 87 14.46 4.82 -14.39
N GLN A 88 15.60 4.80 -13.69
CA GLN A 88 16.92 4.67 -14.32
C GLN A 88 17.10 3.32 -15.02
N ASN A 89 16.61 2.23 -14.44
CA ASN A 89 16.67 0.92 -15.08
C ASN A 89 15.77 0.84 -16.31
N PHE A 90 14.59 1.44 -16.26
CA PHE A 90 13.69 1.53 -17.41
C PHE A 90 14.34 2.31 -18.55
N GLU A 91 14.92 3.48 -18.27
CA GLU A 91 15.66 4.28 -19.26
C GLU A 91 16.85 3.50 -19.85
N LYS A 92 17.61 2.80 -19.00
CA LYS A 92 18.74 1.98 -19.44
C LYS A 92 18.32 0.81 -20.33
N LEU A 93 17.21 0.16 -20.03
CA LEU A 93 16.74 -1.03 -20.75
C LEU A 93 16.12 -0.66 -22.10
N TYR A 94 15.34 0.41 -22.15
CA TYR A 94 14.53 0.74 -23.33
C TYR A 94 15.04 1.98 -24.10
N GLY A 95 15.92 2.78 -23.51
CA GLY A 95 16.39 4.03 -24.12
C GLY A 95 15.36 5.16 -24.10
N ILE A 96 14.28 5.01 -23.33
CA ILE A 96 13.19 5.99 -23.20
C ILE A 96 13.52 6.93 -22.06
N LYS A 97 13.56 8.23 -22.32
CA LYS A 97 13.89 9.24 -21.30
C LYS A 97 12.83 9.27 -20.21
N THR A 98 13.25 9.09 -18.96
CA THR A 98 12.34 9.03 -17.82
C THR A 98 12.50 10.24 -16.91
N LYS A 99 11.38 10.85 -16.55
CA LYS A 99 11.27 11.91 -15.53
C LYS A 99 10.38 11.41 -14.41
N TYR A 100 10.66 11.77 -13.17
CA TYR A 100 9.77 11.43 -12.07
C TYR A 100 9.62 12.58 -11.07
N GLN A 101 8.49 12.58 -10.36
CA GLN A 101 8.24 13.42 -9.21
C GLN A 101 7.81 12.54 -8.04
N ARG A 102 8.58 12.55 -6.95
CA ARG A 102 8.25 11.85 -5.72
C ARG A 102 7.26 12.67 -4.88
N LEU A 103 6.13 12.07 -4.52
CA LEU A 103 5.06 12.66 -3.71
C LEU A 103 4.60 11.60 -2.69
N SER A 104 3.86 11.99 -1.66
CA SER A 104 3.13 11.01 -0.84
C SER A 104 1.91 10.46 -1.60
N THR A 105 1.42 9.29 -1.20
CA THR A 105 0.29 8.65 -1.90
C THR A 105 -0.94 9.56 -1.98
N SER A 106 -1.26 10.27 -0.90
CA SER A 106 -2.40 11.21 -0.88
C SER A 106 -2.16 12.43 -1.77
N GLU A 107 -0.92 12.91 -1.89
CA GLU A 107 -0.58 14.01 -2.80
C GLU A 107 -0.69 13.59 -4.26
N VAL A 108 -0.25 12.36 -4.62
CA VAL A 108 -0.44 11.85 -5.99
C VAL A 108 -1.92 11.77 -6.33
N TYR A 109 -2.74 11.17 -5.44
CA TYR A 109 -4.19 11.10 -5.65
C TYR A 109 -4.83 12.47 -5.86
N THR A 110 -4.50 13.44 -5.00
CA THR A 110 -5.00 14.82 -5.12
C THR A 110 -4.60 15.43 -6.48
N LYS A 111 -3.33 15.31 -6.84
CA LYS A 111 -2.79 15.86 -8.07
C LYS A 111 -3.43 15.24 -9.31
N VAL A 112 -3.57 13.90 -9.36
CA VAL A 112 -4.23 13.20 -10.46
C VAL A 112 -5.71 13.57 -10.55
N SER A 113 -6.37 13.80 -9.41
CA SER A 113 -7.78 14.25 -9.37
C SER A 113 -7.94 15.68 -9.90
N GLU A 114 -7.01 16.57 -9.58
CA GLU A 114 -7.00 17.96 -10.08
C GLU A 114 -6.70 18.04 -11.59
N GLU A 115 -5.86 17.11 -12.07
CA GLU A 115 -5.45 17.01 -13.47
C GLU A 115 -6.37 16.10 -14.31
N ALA A 116 -7.51 15.68 -13.79
CA ALA A 116 -8.39 14.67 -14.39
C ALA A 116 -8.62 14.84 -15.90
N GLY A 117 -8.32 13.77 -16.67
CA GLY A 117 -8.44 13.72 -18.13
C GLY A 117 -7.29 14.38 -18.90
N LYS A 118 -6.34 15.05 -18.22
CA LYS A 118 -5.12 15.59 -18.84
C LYS A 118 -3.98 15.62 -17.82
N PRO A 119 -3.50 14.46 -17.37
CA PRO A 119 -2.44 14.38 -16.39
C PRO A 119 -1.12 14.91 -16.95
N SER A 120 -0.28 15.46 -16.05
CA SER A 120 1.07 15.90 -16.37
C SER A 120 2.11 14.76 -16.25
N ALA A 121 1.66 13.57 -15.88
CA ALA A 121 2.44 12.33 -15.87
C ALA A 121 1.69 11.22 -16.59
N ASP A 122 2.40 10.15 -16.92
CA ASP A 122 1.86 9.02 -17.65
C ASP A 122 1.52 7.86 -16.69
N VAL A 123 2.34 7.66 -15.68
CA VAL A 123 2.26 6.53 -14.75
C VAL A 123 2.27 7.01 -13.31
N TRP A 124 1.45 6.35 -12.47
CA TRP A 124 1.57 6.38 -11.03
C TRP A 124 2.26 5.10 -10.56
N PHE A 125 3.32 5.23 -9.75
CA PHE A 125 4.20 4.15 -9.33
C PHE A 125 4.38 4.12 -7.81
N GLY A 126 4.03 2.99 -7.17
CA GLY A 126 4.19 2.77 -5.73
C GLY A 126 3.12 3.44 -4.87
N GLY A 127 3.29 3.31 -3.56
CA GLY A 127 2.35 3.82 -2.56
C GLY A 127 1.45 2.72 -2.00
N THR A 128 0.27 3.12 -1.52
CA THR A 128 -0.70 2.21 -0.89
C THR A 128 -1.93 2.03 -1.78
N MET A 129 -2.60 0.88 -1.66
CA MET A 129 -3.65 0.43 -2.57
C MET A 129 -4.96 1.25 -2.47
N ASP A 130 -5.34 1.73 -1.28
CA ASP A 130 -6.61 2.43 -1.09
C ASP A 130 -6.80 3.62 -2.05
N PRO A 131 -5.84 4.54 -2.23
CA PRO A 131 -5.97 5.64 -3.20
C PRO A 131 -6.03 5.19 -4.66
N TYR A 132 -5.45 4.03 -5.02
CA TYR A 132 -5.64 3.46 -6.36
C TYR A 132 -7.08 3.01 -6.56
N ASN A 133 -7.69 2.36 -5.57
CA ASN A 133 -9.10 1.95 -5.62
C ASN A 133 -10.03 3.18 -5.72
N GLU A 134 -9.71 4.25 -4.97
CA GLU A 134 -10.43 5.52 -5.09
C GLU A 134 -10.28 6.12 -6.50
N ALA A 135 -9.09 6.06 -7.09
CA ALA A 135 -8.81 6.56 -8.44
C ALA A 135 -9.54 5.73 -9.52
N VAL A 136 -9.63 4.39 -9.36
CA VAL A 136 -10.46 3.52 -10.22
C VAL A 136 -11.92 3.95 -10.16
N ALA A 137 -12.46 4.10 -8.95
CA ALA A 137 -13.87 4.52 -8.75
C ALA A 137 -14.14 5.91 -9.34
N ALA A 138 -13.17 6.79 -9.34
CA ALA A 138 -13.24 8.13 -9.92
C ALA A 138 -12.96 8.17 -11.44
N GLY A 139 -12.60 7.05 -12.07
CA GLY A 139 -12.28 6.95 -13.49
C GLY A 139 -11.01 7.70 -13.91
N LEU A 140 -10.01 7.75 -13.02
CA LEU A 140 -8.75 8.47 -13.21
C LEU A 140 -7.61 7.59 -13.75
N LEU A 141 -7.81 6.27 -13.80
CA LEU A 141 -6.83 5.30 -14.28
C LEU A 141 -7.32 4.66 -15.59
N GLU A 142 -6.37 4.30 -16.43
CA GLU A 142 -6.66 3.64 -17.72
C GLU A 142 -6.58 2.11 -17.54
N PRO A 143 -7.62 1.35 -17.90
CA PRO A 143 -7.55 -0.11 -17.96
C PRO A 143 -6.49 -0.56 -18.98
N TYR A 144 -5.62 -1.48 -18.57
CA TYR A 144 -4.55 -1.98 -19.42
C TYR A 144 -4.28 -3.47 -19.14
N ASP A 145 -4.33 -4.31 -20.16
CA ASP A 145 -4.02 -5.73 -20.05
C ASP A 145 -2.49 -5.94 -20.11
N ALA A 146 -1.84 -5.86 -18.95
CA ALA A 146 -0.40 -5.99 -18.85
C ALA A 146 0.06 -7.41 -19.23
N ILE A 147 0.93 -7.52 -20.24
CA ILE A 147 1.45 -8.80 -20.77
C ILE A 147 2.06 -9.65 -19.65
N ASN A 148 2.79 -9.03 -18.72
CA ASN A 148 3.45 -9.71 -17.60
C ASN A 148 2.54 -9.96 -16.38
N ALA A 149 1.24 -9.62 -16.43
CA ALA A 149 0.31 -9.87 -15.35
C ALA A 149 0.18 -11.36 -14.98
N VAL A 150 0.47 -12.26 -15.93
CA VAL A 150 0.51 -13.71 -15.71
C VAL A 150 1.55 -14.15 -14.67
N ASN A 151 2.53 -13.30 -14.37
CA ASN A 151 3.57 -13.54 -13.37
C ASN A 151 3.16 -13.13 -11.95
N LEU A 152 1.99 -12.50 -11.78
CA LEU A 152 1.47 -12.16 -10.45
C LEU A 152 1.07 -13.42 -9.69
N ILE A 153 1.36 -13.43 -8.39
CA ILE A 153 1.17 -14.59 -7.52
C ILE A 153 -0.31 -14.86 -7.22
N GLY A 154 -1.18 -13.85 -7.30
CA GLY A 154 -2.60 -13.99 -7.02
C GLY A 154 -3.42 -12.82 -7.56
N ASP A 155 -4.73 -13.05 -7.71
CA ASP A 155 -5.67 -12.03 -8.24
C ASP A 155 -5.82 -10.81 -7.29
N GLU A 156 -5.51 -10.98 -6.02
CA GLU A 156 -5.50 -9.90 -5.03
C GLU A 156 -4.40 -8.85 -5.27
N TYR A 157 -3.45 -9.13 -6.17
CA TYR A 157 -2.36 -8.21 -6.53
C TYR A 157 -2.65 -7.38 -7.79
N LYS A 158 -3.89 -7.35 -8.23
CA LYS A 158 -4.33 -6.48 -9.33
C LYS A 158 -5.77 -6.00 -9.14
N ASP A 159 -6.11 -4.91 -9.80
CA ASP A 159 -7.49 -4.46 -9.89
C ASP A 159 -8.34 -5.41 -10.76
N PRO A 160 -9.58 -5.76 -10.36
CA PRO A 160 -10.45 -6.62 -11.16
C PRO A 160 -10.76 -6.08 -12.58
N THR A 161 -10.64 -4.76 -12.78
CA THR A 161 -10.82 -4.10 -14.09
C THR A 161 -9.50 -3.78 -14.78
N ASN A 162 -8.38 -4.34 -14.29
CA ASN A 162 -7.02 -4.15 -14.81
C ASN A 162 -6.52 -2.70 -14.84
N CYS A 163 -7.01 -1.85 -13.94
CA CYS A 163 -6.57 -0.45 -13.84
C CYS A 163 -5.27 -0.27 -13.06
N TRP A 164 -4.90 -1.21 -12.18
CA TRP A 164 -3.62 -1.21 -11.48
C TRP A 164 -3.09 -2.63 -11.25
N TYR A 165 -1.77 -2.73 -11.10
CA TYR A 165 -1.04 -3.97 -10.83
C TYR A 165 -0.08 -3.78 -9.66
N GLY A 166 -0.05 -4.77 -8.75
CA GLY A 166 0.87 -4.80 -7.62
C GLY A 166 2.31 -5.02 -8.07
N ILE A 167 3.23 -4.24 -7.52
CA ILE A 167 4.67 -4.30 -7.84
C ILE A 167 5.54 -4.64 -6.65
N TYR A 168 5.04 -4.45 -5.44
CA TYR A 168 5.69 -4.90 -4.21
C TYR A 168 4.67 -5.10 -3.08
N LYS A 169 5.12 -5.74 -2.00
CA LYS A 169 4.35 -5.92 -0.77
C LYS A 169 5.14 -5.36 0.41
N GLY A 170 4.53 -4.44 1.13
CA GLY A 170 5.08 -3.85 2.34
C GLY A 170 4.44 -4.42 3.59
N ILE A 171 5.23 -4.93 4.53
CA ILE A 171 4.76 -5.42 5.83
C ILE A 171 4.98 -4.31 6.86
N LEU A 172 3.95 -3.95 7.62
CA LEU A 172 4.06 -3.02 8.74
C LEU A 172 4.81 -3.65 9.91
N GLY A 173 5.58 -2.83 10.61
CA GLY A 173 6.27 -3.23 11.83
C GLY A 173 7.03 -2.08 12.45
N PHE A 174 7.97 -2.43 13.32
CA PHE A 174 8.80 -1.48 14.01
C PHE A 174 10.25 -1.62 13.56
N MET A 175 10.91 -0.50 13.44
CA MET A 175 12.35 -0.39 13.23
C MET A 175 12.91 0.28 14.47
N VAL A 176 13.85 -0.34 15.17
CA VAL A 176 14.41 0.20 16.39
C VAL A 176 15.91 0.38 16.27
N ASN A 177 16.42 1.47 16.84
CA ASN A 177 17.86 1.67 17.01
C ASN A 177 18.32 0.94 18.26
N THR A 178 19.07 -0.13 18.09
CA THR A 178 19.53 -1.00 19.19
C THR A 178 20.53 -0.32 20.12
N GLU A 179 21.40 0.53 19.60
CA GLU A 179 22.37 1.30 20.38
C GLU A 179 21.68 2.33 21.28
N GLU A 180 20.67 3.03 20.75
CA GLU A 180 19.89 4.00 21.51
C GLU A 180 19.03 3.32 22.58
N LEU A 181 18.41 2.16 22.28
CA LEU A 181 17.69 1.38 23.29
C LEU A 181 18.63 0.93 24.42
N GLU A 182 19.82 0.40 24.09
CA GLU A 182 20.83 0.01 25.09
C GLU A 182 21.29 1.22 25.92
N ARG A 183 21.57 2.36 25.28
CA ARG A 183 21.96 3.60 25.97
C ARG A 183 20.92 4.09 26.97
N LEU A 184 19.62 3.90 26.63
CA LEU A 184 18.49 4.28 27.47
C LEU A 184 18.11 3.21 28.50
N GLY A 185 18.67 1.99 28.40
CA GLY A 185 18.32 0.85 29.24
C GLY A 185 16.92 0.32 29.00
N LEU A 186 16.44 0.42 27.76
CA LEU A 186 15.10 0.02 27.33
C LEU A 186 15.14 -1.28 26.53
N GLU A 187 14.10 -2.10 26.70
CA GLU A 187 13.84 -3.26 25.83
C GLU A 187 13.20 -2.80 24.51
N ALA A 188 13.35 -3.60 23.47
CA ALA A 188 12.63 -3.36 22.22
C ALA A 188 11.14 -3.72 22.35
N PRO A 189 10.20 -2.94 21.80
CA PRO A 189 8.78 -3.27 21.81
C PRO A 189 8.52 -4.54 21.00
N LYS A 190 7.61 -5.40 21.46
CA LYS A 190 7.23 -6.65 20.79
C LYS A 190 5.83 -6.64 20.22
N THR A 191 4.96 -5.82 20.78
CA THR A 191 3.54 -5.70 20.44
C THR A 191 3.17 -4.25 20.16
N TRP A 192 2.03 -4.05 19.49
CA TRP A 192 1.50 -2.70 19.30
C TRP A 192 1.22 -2.00 20.63
N ASP A 193 0.73 -2.75 21.62
CA ASP A 193 0.41 -2.19 22.96
C ASP A 193 1.67 -1.75 23.69
N ASP A 194 2.80 -2.38 23.48
CA ASP A 194 4.07 -1.94 24.07
C ASP A 194 4.41 -0.50 23.71
N LEU A 195 4.10 -0.05 22.50
CA LEU A 195 4.35 1.32 22.04
C LEU A 195 3.64 2.39 22.87
N THR A 196 2.65 2.01 23.66
CA THR A 196 1.90 2.95 24.53
C THR A 196 2.51 3.09 25.93
N LYS A 197 3.55 2.31 26.27
CA LYS A 197 4.23 2.37 27.57
C LYS A 197 4.92 3.73 27.76
N GLU A 198 4.87 4.25 28.98
CA GLU A 198 5.43 5.58 29.31
C GLU A 198 6.95 5.64 29.07
N GLU A 199 7.64 4.52 29.16
CA GLU A 199 9.10 4.43 28.94
C GLU A 199 9.52 4.82 27.51
N TYR A 200 8.62 4.74 26.52
CA TYR A 200 8.87 5.15 25.13
C TYR A 200 8.44 6.58 24.82
N LYS A 201 8.09 7.37 25.83
CA LYS A 201 7.62 8.73 25.64
C LYS A 201 8.62 9.60 24.89
N GLY A 202 8.19 10.14 23.76
CA GLY A 202 9.02 10.99 22.90
C GLY A 202 10.13 10.27 22.15
N LEU A 203 10.05 8.92 22.05
CA LEU A 203 11.04 8.09 21.34
C LEU A 203 10.52 7.51 20.02
N ILE A 204 9.22 7.65 19.76
CA ILE A 204 8.56 7.03 18.60
C ILE A 204 8.36 8.05 17.50
N MET A 205 8.61 7.66 16.26
CA MET A 205 8.18 8.41 15.07
C MET A 205 7.28 7.56 14.20
N MET A 206 6.27 8.18 13.62
CA MET A 206 5.43 7.61 12.57
C MET A 206 5.06 8.69 11.54
N SER A 207 4.53 8.28 10.41
CA SER A 207 4.05 9.23 9.42
C SER A 207 2.69 9.84 9.78
N ASN A 208 2.38 11.01 9.20
CA ASN A 208 1.14 11.72 9.44
C ASN A 208 -0.01 11.11 8.61
N PRO A 209 -1.14 10.73 9.22
CA PRO A 209 -2.26 10.09 8.51
C PRO A 209 -2.96 11.01 7.50
N ASN A 210 -2.78 12.33 7.59
CA ASN A 210 -3.33 13.25 6.59
C ASN A 210 -2.52 13.28 5.29
N THR A 211 -1.26 12.82 5.31
CA THR A 211 -0.37 12.93 4.15
C THR A 211 0.13 11.57 3.65
N ALA A 212 0.32 10.59 4.52
CA ALA A 212 0.95 9.32 4.20
C ALA A 212 -0.03 8.14 4.21
N GLY A 213 0.00 7.33 3.14
CA GLY A 213 -0.76 6.07 3.06
C GLY A 213 -0.35 5.08 4.14
N THR A 214 0.93 4.99 4.48
CA THR A 214 1.45 4.13 5.55
C THR A 214 0.74 4.39 6.89
N ALA A 215 0.55 5.66 7.26
CA ALA A 215 -0.14 5.99 8.51
C ALA A 215 -1.64 5.65 8.46
N LYS A 216 -2.29 5.79 7.31
CA LYS A 216 -3.68 5.33 7.12
C LYS A 216 -3.77 3.81 7.28
N LEU A 217 -2.82 3.07 6.72
CA LEU A 217 -2.76 1.62 6.90
C LEU A 217 -2.56 1.22 8.38
N ILE A 218 -1.71 1.94 9.13
CA ILE A 218 -1.54 1.72 10.58
C ILE A 218 -2.89 1.89 11.31
N ILE A 219 -3.65 2.94 10.98
CA ILE A 219 -4.97 3.18 11.55
C ILE A 219 -5.93 2.02 11.20
N ASN A 220 -6.00 1.64 9.93
CA ASN A 220 -6.84 0.54 9.47
C ASN A 220 -6.47 -0.78 10.16
N THR A 221 -5.17 -1.05 10.33
CA THR A 221 -4.67 -2.23 11.04
C THR A 221 -5.19 -2.27 12.47
N MET A 222 -5.06 -1.17 13.21
CA MET A 222 -5.54 -1.11 14.59
C MET A 222 -7.07 -1.23 14.69
N ILE A 223 -7.81 -0.63 13.77
CA ILE A 223 -9.28 -0.77 13.72
C ILE A 223 -9.68 -2.23 13.45
N GLN A 224 -8.97 -2.92 12.57
CA GLN A 224 -9.25 -4.34 12.29
C GLN A 224 -8.89 -5.25 13.48
N MET A 225 -7.81 -4.96 14.20
CA MET A 225 -7.35 -5.76 15.34
C MET A 225 -8.18 -5.53 16.59
N LYS A 226 -8.57 -4.29 16.87
CA LYS A 226 -9.15 -3.87 18.16
C LYS A 226 -10.61 -3.40 18.05
N GLY A 227 -11.12 -3.12 16.84
CA GLY A 227 -12.35 -2.37 16.65
C GLY A 227 -12.12 -0.85 16.75
N HIS A 228 -13.09 -0.08 16.22
CA HIS A 228 -12.94 1.37 16.06
C HIS A 228 -12.64 2.10 17.38
N ASP A 229 -13.46 1.89 18.40
CA ASP A 229 -13.39 2.69 19.64
C ASP A 229 -12.11 2.39 20.43
N GLU A 230 -11.72 1.12 20.54
CA GLU A 230 -10.50 0.71 21.23
C GLU A 230 -9.25 1.19 20.44
N ALA A 231 -9.28 1.15 19.11
CA ALA A 231 -8.22 1.70 18.29
C ALA A 231 -8.05 3.20 18.50
N MET A 232 -9.15 3.96 18.67
CA MET A 232 -9.06 5.40 18.96
C MET A 232 -8.46 5.68 20.33
N GLU A 233 -8.76 4.88 21.36
CA GLU A 233 -8.11 4.99 22.67
C GLU A 233 -6.63 4.61 22.60
N TYR A 234 -6.29 3.56 21.84
CA TYR A 234 -4.90 3.19 21.56
C TYR A 234 -4.11 4.35 20.93
N PHE A 235 -4.65 5.02 19.91
CA PHE A 235 -3.97 6.16 19.28
C PHE A 235 -3.84 7.37 20.20
N LYS A 236 -4.79 7.62 21.09
CA LYS A 236 -4.66 8.66 22.13
C LYS A 236 -3.54 8.34 23.11
N ALA A 237 -3.30 7.06 23.40
CA ALA A 237 -2.19 6.63 24.24
C ALA A 237 -0.86 6.72 23.49
N LEU A 238 -0.79 6.20 22.26
CA LEU A 238 0.39 6.24 21.40
C LEU A 238 0.85 7.68 21.11
N ASP A 239 -0.06 8.61 20.85
CA ASP A 239 0.24 10.03 20.55
C ASP A 239 1.11 10.68 21.63
N LYS A 240 0.97 10.29 22.89
CA LYS A 240 1.79 10.80 24.01
C LYS A 240 3.26 10.38 23.89
N ASN A 241 3.53 9.31 23.15
CA ASN A 241 4.87 8.74 22.96
C ASN A 241 5.50 9.16 21.63
N ILE A 242 4.72 9.78 20.73
CA ILE A 242 5.21 10.25 19.44
C ILE A 242 6.05 11.50 19.63
N ALA A 243 7.31 11.44 19.16
CA ALA A 243 8.22 12.59 19.10
C ALA A 243 7.88 13.48 17.91
N GLN A 244 7.57 12.86 16.76
CA GLN A 244 7.32 13.57 15.53
C GLN A 244 6.47 12.76 14.56
N TYR A 245 5.59 13.45 13.82
CA TYR A 245 4.89 12.92 12.65
C TYR A 245 5.57 13.41 11.38
N THR A 246 6.06 12.47 10.55
CA THR A 246 6.71 12.80 9.27
C THR A 246 5.68 12.97 8.15
N LYS A 247 5.99 13.78 7.14
CA LYS A 247 5.11 13.96 5.97
C LYS A 247 5.00 12.67 5.13
N SER A 248 6.11 11.95 4.95
CA SER A 248 6.24 10.76 4.11
C SER A 248 6.18 9.50 4.96
N GLY A 249 5.64 8.40 4.38
CA GLY A 249 5.55 7.09 5.02
C GLY A 249 6.91 6.51 5.41
N SER A 250 7.92 6.71 4.57
CA SER A 250 9.31 6.25 4.76
C SER A 250 10.17 7.22 5.59
N GLY A 251 9.63 8.38 5.99
CA GLY A 251 10.38 9.36 6.78
C GLY A 251 10.95 8.81 8.08
N PRO A 252 10.17 8.09 8.90
CA PRO A 252 10.67 7.55 10.16
C PRO A 252 11.84 6.58 9.99
N SER A 253 11.84 5.72 8.96
CA SER A 253 12.91 4.73 8.74
C SER A 253 14.28 5.37 8.51
N LYS A 254 14.32 6.52 7.85
CA LYS A 254 15.57 7.25 7.56
C LYS A 254 16.21 7.85 8.82
N MET A 255 15.44 8.01 9.89
CA MET A 255 15.87 8.66 11.12
C MET A 255 16.34 7.67 12.20
N VAL A 256 16.04 6.37 12.01
CA VAL A 256 16.40 5.32 13.01
C VAL A 256 17.91 5.07 13.02
N GLY A 257 18.51 4.81 11.87
CA GLY A 257 19.95 4.51 11.78
C GLY A 257 20.84 5.62 12.36
N PRO A 258 20.63 6.89 11.99
CA PRO A 258 21.38 8.02 12.56
C PRO A 258 21.11 8.28 14.05
N GLY A 259 20.08 7.67 14.65
CA GLY A 259 19.70 7.88 16.05
C GLY A 259 18.83 9.10 16.29
N GLU A 260 18.26 9.70 15.25
CA GLU A 260 17.28 10.79 15.37
C GLU A 260 15.90 10.29 15.79
N CYS A 261 15.68 8.98 15.66
CA CYS A 261 14.49 8.25 16.06
C CYS A 261 14.92 6.96 16.73
N VAL A 262 14.35 6.63 17.88
CA VAL A 262 14.66 5.37 18.59
C VAL A 262 13.78 4.24 18.06
N ILE A 263 12.49 4.52 17.85
CA ILE A 263 11.49 3.56 17.37
C ILE A 263 10.71 4.21 16.22
N ALA A 264 10.79 3.64 15.03
CA ALA A 264 10.00 4.03 13.88
C ALA A 264 8.90 3.01 13.60
N ILE A 265 7.68 3.48 13.31
CA ILE A 265 6.56 2.66 12.82
C ILE A 265 6.44 2.89 11.32
N GLY A 266 6.52 1.81 10.53
CA GLY A 266 6.45 1.90 9.08
C GLY A 266 6.61 0.55 8.38
N PHE A 267 6.95 0.58 7.11
CA PHE A 267 7.21 -0.63 6.36
C PHE A 267 8.60 -1.18 6.64
N LEU A 268 8.69 -2.47 6.92
CA LEU A 268 9.96 -3.13 7.26
C LEU A 268 10.97 -3.13 6.11
N HIS A 269 10.51 -3.09 4.85
CA HIS A 269 11.43 -3.00 3.70
C HIS A 269 12.20 -1.67 3.66
N ASP A 270 11.62 -0.58 4.17
CA ASP A 270 12.34 0.69 4.31
C ASP A 270 13.49 0.57 5.32
N GLY A 271 13.29 -0.19 6.41
CA GLY A 271 14.34 -0.52 7.38
C GLY A 271 15.42 -1.44 6.78
N ILE A 272 15.05 -2.44 5.97
CA ILE A 272 16.00 -3.28 5.23
C ILE A 272 16.89 -2.40 4.36
N TYR A 273 16.31 -1.43 3.67
CA TYR A 273 17.08 -0.50 2.84
C TYR A 273 18.11 0.28 3.66
N GLN A 274 17.75 0.78 4.86
CA GLN A 274 18.69 1.49 5.74
C GLN A 274 19.83 0.56 6.22
N ILE A 275 19.53 -0.70 6.55
CA ILE A 275 20.55 -1.70 6.90
C ILE A 275 21.53 -1.90 5.72
N LEU A 276 21.02 -1.98 4.48
CA LEU A 276 21.85 -2.09 3.27
C LEU A 276 22.70 -0.83 3.01
N GLN A 277 22.30 0.33 3.54
CA GLN A 277 23.10 1.57 3.52
C GLN A 277 24.16 1.61 4.61
N GLY A 278 24.27 0.59 5.47
CA GLY A 278 25.32 0.45 6.49
C GLY A 278 24.88 0.75 7.91
N TYR A 279 23.58 0.94 8.18
CA TYR A 279 23.06 1.10 9.54
C TYR A 279 22.76 -0.26 10.16
N ASP A 280 23.80 -0.94 10.66
CA ASP A 280 23.72 -2.26 11.30
C ASP A 280 23.12 -2.21 12.72
N ASN A 281 22.93 -1.01 13.26
CA ASN A 281 22.24 -0.74 14.53
C ASN A 281 20.71 -0.76 14.44
N ILE A 282 20.14 -1.12 13.30
CA ILE A 282 18.68 -1.23 13.11
C ILE A 282 18.24 -2.68 13.30
N GLN A 283 17.30 -2.89 14.23
CA GLN A 283 16.55 -4.15 14.34
C GLN A 283 15.13 -3.97 13.78
N LEU A 284 14.71 -4.95 12.97
CA LEU A 284 13.34 -5.01 12.43
C LEU A 284 12.49 -5.93 13.30
N ILE A 285 11.29 -5.49 13.63
CA ILE A 285 10.36 -6.20 14.51
C ILE A 285 9.02 -6.34 13.81
N VAL A 286 8.61 -7.59 13.61
CA VAL A 286 7.22 -7.93 13.28
C VAL A 286 6.46 -8.06 14.59
N PRO A 287 5.38 -7.28 14.83
CA PRO A 287 4.63 -7.36 16.08
C PRO A 287 4.09 -8.77 16.36
N GLU A 288 4.30 -9.26 17.58
CA GLU A 288 3.89 -10.62 18.00
C GLU A 288 2.37 -10.80 18.07
N ASP A 289 1.65 -9.71 18.28
CA ASP A 289 0.17 -9.64 18.31
C ASP A 289 -0.47 -9.49 16.92
N GLY A 290 0.33 -9.56 15.86
CA GLY A 290 -0.10 -9.50 14.48
C GLY A 290 0.18 -8.15 13.82
N THR A 291 0.07 -8.14 12.50
CA THR A 291 0.25 -6.93 11.70
C THR A 291 -0.45 -7.08 10.36
N SER A 292 -0.46 -6.04 9.57
CA SER A 292 -0.96 -6.04 8.20
C SER A 292 0.14 -5.80 7.17
N PHE A 293 -0.25 -5.92 5.92
CA PHE A 293 0.60 -5.57 4.78
C PHE A 293 -0.16 -4.69 3.80
N GLU A 294 0.59 -4.06 2.94
CA GLU A 294 0.08 -3.26 1.82
C GLU A 294 0.68 -3.75 0.51
N VAL A 295 -0.09 -3.64 -0.54
CA VAL A 295 0.38 -3.84 -1.92
C VAL A 295 0.67 -2.47 -2.51
N GLY A 296 1.92 -2.23 -2.89
CA GLY A 296 2.27 -1.07 -3.71
C GLY A 296 1.97 -1.37 -5.17
N ALA A 297 1.31 -0.46 -5.86
CA ALA A 297 0.80 -0.68 -7.21
C ALA A 297 1.44 0.25 -8.24
N THR A 298 1.21 -0.06 -9.52
CA THR A 298 1.46 0.83 -10.65
C THR A 298 0.22 0.91 -11.53
N ALA A 299 0.00 2.07 -12.14
CA ALA A 299 -1.16 2.32 -12.99
C ALA A 299 -0.84 3.36 -14.08
N ILE A 300 -1.46 3.23 -15.23
CA ILE A 300 -1.46 4.25 -16.28
C ILE A 300 -2.52 5.31 -15.93
N LEU A 301 -2.16 6.57 -15.99
CA LEU A 301 -3.08 7.68 -15.74
C LEU A 301 -3.97 7.88 -16.95
N LYS A 302 -5.27 8.06 -16.72
CA LYS A 302 -6.24 8.27 -17.81
C LYS A 302 -5.97 9.58 -18.54
N GLY A 303 -5.77 9.48 -19.86
CA GLY A 303 -5.41 10.62 -20.70
C GLY A 303 -3.91 10.94 -20.72
N ALA A 304 -3.06 10.02 -20.26
CA ALA A 304 -1.61 10.09 -20.39
C ALA A 304 -1.17 10.41 -21.81
N SER A 305 -0.07 11.17 -21.92
CA SER A 305 0.48 11.57 -23.23
C SER A 305 1.27 10.44 -23.90
N HIS A 306 1.78 9.52 -23.11
CA HIS A 306 2.64 8.41 -23.54
C HIS A 306 2.07 7.10 -22.97
N PRO A 307 1.01 6.51 -23.61
CA PRO A 307 0.26 5.38 -23.07
C PRO A 307 0.90 4.00 -23.33
N ASN A 308 1.97 3.90 -24.15
CA ASN A 308 2.63 2.64 -24.51
C ASN A 308 3.77 2.23 -23.57
#